data_e358d697769469b13519e7560befccaf
#
_entry.id   e358d697769469b13519e7560befccaf
#
_cell.length_a   1.000
_cell.length_b   1.000
_cell.length_c   1.000
_cell.angle_alpha   90.00
_cell.angle_beta   90.00
_cell.angle_gamma   90.00
#
_symmetry.space_group_name_H-M   'P 1'
#
loop_
_entity.id
_entity.type
_entity.pdbx_description
1 polymer ?
#
loop_
_entity_poly.entity_id
_entity_poly.type
_entity_poly.pdbx_seq_one_letter_code
_entity_poly.pdbx_strand_id
1 'polypeptide(L)'
;MTDREIFKNNLSELIRITKAKQIDIARYAEVSYQTVSAWVCGRGYPRAEQMEKLCRFFGVRQSVLTEEQTPEHNQEEQLVSMFRSMSDVGREKMLERAAELKKLYPKRGRKSNG
;
A
#
# COMPACT_ATOMS: atom_id res chain seq x y z
N MET A 1 6.86 -14.96 11.54
CA MET A 1 7.34 -14.28 10.35
C MET A 1 8.29 -13.16 10.75
N THR A 2 9.43 -13.07 10.09
CA THR A 2 10.43 -12.04 10.44
C THR A 2 10.08 -10.70 9.81
N ASP A 3 10.70 -9.64 10.34
CA ASP A 3 10.51 -8.29 9.77
C ASP A 3 10.89 -8.25 8.30
N ARG A 4 11.94 -8.95 7.91
CA ARG A 4 12.35 -9.01 6.51
C ARG A 4 11.31 -9.65 5.63
N GLU A 5 10.69 -10.72 6.10
CA GLU A 5 9.66 -11.41 5.34
C GLU A 5 8.41 -10.56 5.19
N ILE A 6 8.01 -9.90 6.26
CA ILE A 6 6.86 -9.01 6.22
C ILE A 6 7.12 -7.86 5.24
N PHE A 7 8.28 -7.24 5.35
CA PHE A 7 8.66 -6.14 4.46
C PHE A 7 8.74 -6.62 3.00
N LYS A 8 9.36 -7.76 2.77
CA LYS A 8 9.45 -8.35 1.43
C LYS A 8 8.07 -8.54 0.82
N ASN A 9 7.16 -9.12 1.58
CA ASN A 9 5.81 -9.39 1.09
C ASN A 9 5.07 -8.09 0.78
N ASN A 10 5.19 -7.11 1.66
CA ASN A 10 4.52 -5.82 1.48
C ASN A 10 5.08 -5.06 0.29
N LEU A 11 6.39 -5.04 0.16
CA LEU A 11 7.04 -4.35 -0.95
C LEU A 11 6.68 -5.01 -2.28
N SER A 12 6.72 -6.34 -2.33
CA SER A 12 6.37 -7.08 -3.54
C SER A 12 4.92 -6.80 -3.94
N GLU A 13 4.04 -6.70 -2.97
CA GLU A 13 2.64 -6.43 -3.25
C GLU A 13 2.46 -5.01 -3.80
N LEU A 14 3.15 -4.03 -3.23
CA LEU A 14 3.09 -2.66 -3.75
C LEU A 14 3.63 -2.57 -5.18
N ILE A 15 4.71 -3.29 -5.46
CA ILE A 15 5.27 -3.34 -6.80
C ILE A 15 4.27 -3.96 -7.76
N ARG A 16 3.62 -5.03 -7.34
CA ARG A 16 2.61 -5.70 -8.17
C ARG A 16 1.43 -4.76 -8.48
N ILE A 17 0.94 -4.07 -7.47
CA ILE A 17 -0.21 -3.19 -7.61
C ILE A 17 0.11 -1.96 -8.46
N THR A 18 1.24 -1.32 -8.19
CA THR A 18 1.61 -0.07 -8.86
C THR A 18 2.33 -0.30 -10.17
N LYS A 19 2.82 -1.53 -10.40
CA LYS A 19 3.64 -1.89 -11.55
C LYS A 19 4.92 -1.07 -11.62
N ALA A 20 5.42 -0.65 -10.46
CA ALA A 20 6.66 0.11 -10.36
C ALA A 20 7.84 -0.77 -10.76
N LYS A 21 8.84 -0.14 -11.36
CA LYS A 21 10.05 -0.85 -11.75
C LYS A 21 11.09 -0.71 -10.65
N GLN A 22 11.84 -1.78 -10.44
CA GLN A 22 12.87 -1.78 -9.40
C GLN A 22 13.91 -0.69 -9.65
N ILE A 23 14.23 -0.41 -10.92
CA ILE A 23 15.21 0.63 -11.24
C ILE A 23 14.71 2.02 -10.81
N ASP A 24 13.44 2.28 -10.94
CA ASP A 24 12.87 3.56 -10.54
C ASP A 24 12.88 3.70 -9.02
N ILE A 25 12.59 2.60 -8.33
CA ILE A 25 12.66 2.59 -6.87
C ILE A 25 14.10 2.86 -6.42
N ALA A 26 15.06 2.21 -7.05
CA ALA A 26 16.47 2.39 -6.72
C ALA A 26 16.90 3.85 -6.89
N ARG A 27 16.49 4.47 -7.98
CA ARG A 27 16.80 5.87 -8.22
C ARG A 27 16.23 6.78 -7.15
N TYR A 28 14.97 6.57 -6.84
CA TYR A 28 14.29 7.43 -5.87
C TYR A 28 14.88 7.26 -4.48
N ALA A 29 15.16 6.03 -4.09
CA ALA A 29 15.72 5.73 -2.78
C ALA A 29 17.23 5.98 -2.71
N GLU A 30 17.86 6.29 -3.84
CA GLU A 30 19.29 6.57 -3.94
C GLU A 30 20.12 5.37 -3.47
N VAL A 31 19.72 4.19 -3.93
CA VAL A 31 20.45 2.94 -3.67
C VAL A 31 20.68 2.24 -4.99
N SER A 32 21.49 1.17 -4.95
CA SER A 32 21.76 0.38 -6.14
C SER A 32 20.57 -0.51 -6.46
N TYR A 33 20.48 -0.91 -7.71
CA TYR A 33 19.48 -1.88 -8.15
C TYR A 33 19.58 -3.18 -7.34
N GLN A 34 20.82 -3.60 -7.06
CA GLN A 34 21.06 -4.81 -6.28
C GLN A 34 20.47 -4.71 -4.88
N THR A 35 20.52 -3.50 -4.29
CA THR A 35 19.94 -3.29 -2.97
C THR A 35 18.43 -3.49 -3.01
N VAL A 36 17.75 -2.91 -3.99
CA VAL A 36 16.30 -3.09 -4.13
C VAL A 36 15.99 -4.56 -4.40
N SER A 37 16.78 -5.20 -5.24
CA SER A 37 16.60 -6.62 -5.54
C SER A 37 16.72 -7.46 -4.27
N ALA A 38 17.67 -7.13 -3.40
CA ALA A 38 17.82 -7.84 -2.12
C ALA A 38 16.58 -7.65 -1.24
N TRP A 39 16.02 -6.44 -1.22
CA TRP A 39 14.80 -6.19 -0.47
C TRP A 39 13.65 -7.05 -0.98
N VAL A 40 13.48 -7.11 -2.28
CA VAL A 40 12.39 -7.87 -2.93
C VAL A 40 12.55 -9.37 -2.68
N CYS A 41 13.78 -9.83 -2.56
CA CYS A 41 14.07 -11.25 -2.30
C CYS A 41 14.08 -11.62 -0.82
N GLY A 42 13.95 -10.64 0.05
CA GLY A 42 13.96 -10.91 1.49
C GLY A 42 15.33 -11.07 2.09
N ARG A 43 16.38 -10.65 1.37
CA ARG A 43 17.76 -10.76 1.84
C ARG A 43 18.27 -9.49 2.51
N GLY A 44 17.49 -8.40 2.42
CA GLY A 44 17.91 -7.13 2.99
C GLY A 44 16.76 -6.39 3.61
N TYR A 45 17.08 -5.32 4.31
CA TYR A 45 16.10 -4.48 4.97
C TYR A 45 16.59 -3.03 4.88
N PRO A 46 15.71 -2.08 4.56
CA PRO A 46 16.16 -0.70 4.38
C PRO A 46 16.47 -0.01 5.69
N ARG A 47 17.38 0.95 5.63
CA ARG A 47 17.63 1.84 6.76
C ARG A 47 16.47 2.82 6.91
N ALA A 48 16.44 3.53 8.02
CA ALA A 48 15.35 4.46 8.32
C ALA A 48 15.10 5.46 7.20
N GLU A 49 16.15 6.09 6.70
CA GLU A 49 15.97 7.09 5.63
C GLU A 49 15.57 6.47 4.31
N GLN A 50 16.02 5.25 4.04
CA GLN A 50 15.62 4.52 2.84
C GLN A 50 14.15 4.13 2.93
N MET A 51 13.73 3.69 4.12
CA MET A 51 12.32 3.35 4.37
C MET A 51 11.44 4.56 4.14
N GLU A 52 11.86 5.72 4.60
CA GLU A 52 11.13 6.97 4.40
C GLU A 52 10.96 7.28 2.91
N LYS A 53 12.03 7.11 2.14
CA LYS A 53 11.97 7.35 0.71
C LYS A 53 11.06 6.37 -0.01
N LEU A 54 11.06 5.11 0.42
CA LEU A 54 10.14 4.12 -0.13
C LEU A 54 8.69 4.52 0.13
N CYS A 55 8.41 4.97 1.34
CA CYS A 55 7.07 5.42 1.69
C CYS A 55 6.63 6.59 0.82
N ARG A 56 7.52 7.52 0.56
CA ARG A 56 7.23 8.66 -0.31
C ARG A 56 7.03 8.22 -1.76
N PHE A 57 7.84 7.28 -2.20
CA PHE A 57 7.74 6.78 -3.58
C PHE A 57 6.36 6.17 -3.83
N PHE A 58 5.88 5.37 -2.90
CA PHE A 58 4.59 4.68 -3.04
C PHE A 58 3.42 5.51 -2.50
N GLY A 59 3.69 6.60 -1.79
CA GLY A 59 2.64 7.41 -1.20
C GLY A 59 1.90 6.72 -0.08
N VAL A 60 2.61 5.94 0.73
CA VAL A 60 2.01 5.16 1.81
C VAL A 60 2.68 5.47 3.14
N ARG A 61 2.00 5.10 4.22
CA ARG A 61 2.58 5.18 5.57
C ARG A 61 3.54 4.02 5.77
N GLN A 62 4.46 4.20 6.69
CA GLN A 62 5.47 3.18 7.00
C GLN A 62 4.82 1.85 7.41
N SER A 63 3.71 1.90 8.12
CA SER A 63 3.02 0.68 8.55
C SER A 63 2.62 -0.22 7.38
N VAL A 64 2.36 0.35 6.21
CA VAL A 64 2.02 -0.42 5.02
C VAL A 64 3.18 -1.34 4.62
N LEU A 65 4.41 -0.91 4.89
CA LEU A 65 5.60 -1.69 4.55
C LEU A 65 6.08 -2.57 5.70
N THR A 66 5.81 -2.18 6.94
CA THR A 66 6.43 -2.82 8.10
C THR A 66 5.49 -3.72 8.89
N GLU A 67 4.19 -3.62 8.67
CA GLU A 67 3.22 -4.43 9.41
C GLU A 67 2.61 -5.48 8.52
N GLU A 68 2.29 -6.61 9.13
CA GLU A 68 1.63 -7.69 8.41
C GLU A 68 0.25 -7.21 7.94
N GLN A 69 -0.04 -7.42 6.66
CA GLN A 69 -1.27 -6.92 6.06
C GLN A 69 -2.33 -8.00 5.99
N THR A 70 -3.55 -7.62 6.36
CA THR A 70 -4.71 -8.48 6.14
C THR A 70 -5.34 -8.10 4.79
N PRO A 71 -6.11 -8.99 4.18
CA PRO A 71 -6.80 -8.64 2.94
C PRO A 71 -7.69 -7.41 3.07
N GLU A 72 -8.37 -7.27 4.20
CA GLU A 72 -9.23 -6.11 4.44
C GLU A 72 -8.42 -4.82 4.50
N HIS A 73 -7.31 -4.86 5.21
CA HIS A 73 -6.44 -3.70 5.35
C HIS A 73 -5.89 -3.27 3.99
N ASN A 74 -5.49 -4.22 3.17
CA ASN A 74 -4.98 -3.94 1.82
C ASN A 74 -6.03 -3.26 0.97
N GLN A 75 -7.27 -3.72 1.05
CA GLN A 75 -8.36 -3.12 0.28
C GLN A 75 -8.60 -1.67 0.70
N GLU A 76 -8.56 -1.40 1.99
CA GLU A 76 -8.75 -0.05 2.50
C GLU A 76 -7.64 0.88 2.04
N GLU A 77 -6.39 0.43 2.11
CA GLU A 77 -5.26 1.25 1.68
C GLU A 77 -5.31 1.54 0.18
N GLN A 78 -5.69 0.56 -0.62
CA GLN A 78 -5.86 0.75 -2.05
C GLN A 78 -6.93 1.80 -2.33
N LEU A 79 -8.05 1.71 -1.63
CA LEU A 79 -9.16 2.64 -1.81
C LEU A 79 -8.76 4.05 -1.45
N VAL A 80 -8.07 4.21 -0.32
CA VAL A 80 -7.61 5.51 0.13
C VAL A 80 -6.62 6.11 -0.88
N SER A 81 -5.72 5.29 -1.38
CA SER A 81 -4.74 5.73 -2.37
C SER A 81 -5.42 6.21 -3.65
N MET A 82 -6.41 5.46 -4.12
CA MET A 82 -7.17 5.86 -5.30
C MET A 82 -7.90 7.18 -5.07
N PHE A 83 -8.53 7.31 -3.90
CA PHE A 83 -9.27 8.51 -3.55
C PHE A 83 -8.36 9.73 -3.55
N ARG A 84 -7.16 9.60 -2.97
CA ARG A 84 -6.20 10.70 -2.91
C ARG A 84 -5.70 11.15 -4.28
N SER A 85 -5.66 10.23 -5.22
CA SER A 85 -5.16 10.54 -6.56
C SER A 85 -6.20 11.17 -7.46
N MET A 86 -7.44 11.26 -7.01
CA MET A 86 -8.51 11.81 -7.81
C MET A 86 -8.63 13.32 -7.68
N SER A 87 -9.22 13.95 -8.70
CA SER A 87 -9.58 15.36 -8.63
C SER A 87 -10.74 15.54 -7.64
N ASP A 88 -11.04 16.79 -7.28
CA ASP A 88 -12.13 17.08 -6.37
C ASP A 88 -13.45 16.52 -6.87
N VAL A 89 -13.70 16.67 -8.18
CA VAL A 89 -14.93 16.14 -8.79
C VAL A 89 -14.97 14.63 -8.69
N GLY A 90 -13.83 13.98 -8.96
CA GLY A 90 -13.73 12.52 -8.86
C GLY A 90 -13.99 12.03 -7.45
N ARG A 91 -13.43 12.72 -6.45
CA ARG A 91 -13.66 12.36 -5.03
C ARG A 91 -15.12 12.46 -4.67
N GLU A 92 -15.75 13.53 -5.11
CA GLU A 92 -17.17 13.76 -4.85
C GLU A 92 -18.03 12.66 -5.43
N LYS A 93 -17.75 12.29 -6.68
CA LYS A 93 -18.47 11.22 -7.36
C LYS A 93 -18.28 9.89 -6.68
N MET A 94 -17.06 9.62 -6.24
CA MET A 94 -16.76 8.39 -5.54
C MET A 94 -17.52 8.29 -4.23
N LEU A 95 -17.60 9.40 -3.48
CA LEU A 95 -18.33 9.43 -2.23
C LEU A 95 -19.83 9.22 -2.45
N GLU A 96 -20.39 9.80 -3.49
CA GLU A 96 -21.81 9.61 -3.85
C GLU A 96 -22.06 8.13 -4.16
N ARG A 97 -21.20 7.55 -4.98
CA ARG A 97 -21.35 6.15 -5.37
C ARG A 97 -21.19 5.22 -4.18
N ALA A 98 -20.24 5.52 -3.30
CA ALA A 98 -20.02 4.72 -2.09
C ALA A 98 -21.25 4.76 -1.18
N ALA A 99 -21.87 5.93 -1.04
CA ALA A 99 -23.08 6.07 -0.24
C ALA A 99 -24.22 5.25 -0.81
N GLU A 100 -24.38 5.28 -2.14
CA GLU A 100 -25.38 4.48 -2.85
C GLU A 100 -25.16 2.98 -2.60
N LEU A 101 -23.93 2.55 -2.76
CA LEU A 101 -23.59 1.12 -2.60
C LEU A 101 -23.82 0.68 -1.16
N LYS A 102 -23.50 1.51 -0.20
CA LYS A 102 -23.72 1.20 1.20
C LYS A 102 -25.22 1.02 1.48
N LYS A 103 -26.05 1.82 0.83
CA LYS A 103 -27.51 1.74 0.97
C LYS A 103 -28.04 0.45 0.36
N LEU A 104 -27.54 0.09 -0.83
CA LEU A 104 -27.99 -1.10 -1.56
C LEU A 104 -27.42 -2.39 -1.00
N TYR A 105 -26.20 -2.35 -0.50
CA TYR A 105 -25.48 -3.54 -0.03
C TYR A 105 -24.92 -3.28 1.37
N PRO A 106 -25.78 -3.14 2.38
CA PRO A 106 -25.29 -2.89 3.74
C PRO A 106 -24.57 -4.10 4.31
N LYS A 107 -23.68 -3.85 5.25
CA LYS A 107 -22.95 -4.91 5.93
C LYS A 107 -23.93 -5.78 6.70
N ARG A 108 -23.84 -7.08 6.52
CA ARG A 108 -24.75 -8.03 7.14
C ARG A 108 -24.23 -8.54 8.48
N GLY A 109 -25.16 -9.06 9.28
CA GLY A 109 -24.83 -9.88 10.42
C GLY A 109 -24.25 -9.17 11.62
N ARG A 110 -24.50 -8.00 11.74
CA ARG A 110 -24.05 -7.36 12.94
C ARG A 110 -25.12 -7.22 13.90
N LYS A 111 -25.07 -7.71 13.86
CA LYS A 111 -25.78 -7.47 14.47
C LYS A 111 -25.74 -7.28 15.43
N SER A 112 -25.57 -7.27 15.54
CA SER A 112 -25.45 -7.16 16.16
C SER A 112 -25.40 -6.67 16.67
N ASN A 113 -25.22 -6.45 16.58
CA ASN A 113 -25.17 -5.97 16.79
C ASN A 113 -25.53 -5.50 16.88
N GLY A 114 -25.57 -5.64 16.79
CA GLY A 114 -26.07 -5.47 16.71
C GLY A 114 -26.22 -5.28 16.62
#